data_8ea053fb127f963de4d746f98b263985
#
_entry.id   8ea053fb127f963de4d746f98b263985
#
_cell.length_a   1.000
_cell.length_b   1.000
_cell.length_c   1.000
_cell.angle_alpha   90.00
_cell.angle_beta   90.00
_cell.angle_gamma   90.00
#
_symmetry.space_group_name_H-M   'P 1'
#
loop_
_entity.id
_entity.type
_entity.pdbx_description
1 polymer ?
#
loop_
_entity_poly.entity_id
_entity_poly.type
_entity_poly.pdbx_seq_one_letter_code
_entity_poly.pdbx_strand_id
1 'polypeptide(L)'
;MRRQSKRMFPLRDSHKTYKFPLITVALLVANVLLFLAELTAFDPEAFIARYALIPAKVDFGNYLTLTPFITSQFLHAGFIHIIGNMWFLRIFGDNVEERFGSIRFLFIYLLSGVIGGFLQYIFSPNSDIPMLGASGAVAGILGAYLVFFPAHKIETLVPLGIFFSRI
;
A
#
# COMPACT_ATOMS: atom_id res chain seq x y z
N MET A 1 -30.50 -15.42 -9.93
CA MET A 1 -29.81 -14.33 -10.67
C MET A 1 -28.52 -13.98 -9.93
N ARG A 2 -27.34 -14.41 -10.42
CA ARG A 2 -26.05 -13.97 -9.89
C ARG A 2 -25.86 -12.51 -10.27
N ARG A 3 -25.87 -11.58 -9.29
CA ARG A 3 -25.38 -10.22 -9.50
C ARG A 3 -23.90 -10.33 -9.93
N GLN A 4 -23.61 -10.10 -11.21
CA GLN A 4 -22.24 -9.89 -11.64
C GLN A 4 -21.72 -8.67 -10.88
N SER A 5 -20.76 -8.88 -9.99
CA SER A 5 -20.00 -7.80 -9.36
C SER A 5 -19.32 -7.03 -10.50
N LYS A 6 -19.86 -5.88 -10.85
CA LYS A 6 -19.22 -4.99 -11.81
C LYS A 6 -17.88 -4.57 -11.20
N ARG A 7 -16.79 -4.96 -11.81
CA ARG A 7 -15.45 -4.52 -11.40
C ARG A 7 -15.38 -3.01 -11.62
N MET A 8 -15.38 -2.26 -10.53
CA MET A 8 -15.23 -0.79 -10.56
C MET A 8 -13.78 -0.45 -10.28
N PHE A 9 -13.19 0.43 -11.08
CA PHE A 9 -11.82 0.88 -10.90
C PHE A 9 -11.82 2.37 -10.56
N PRO A 10 -11.34 2.80 -9.37
CA PRO A 10 -11.33 4.19 -8.97
C PRO A 10 -10.35 4.98 -9.84
N LEU A 11 -10.78 6.13 -10.36
CA LEU A 11 -9.97 7.01 -11.20
C LEU A 11 -9.41 8.19 -10.40
N ARG A 12 -10.28 8.82 -9.64
CA ARG A 12 -9.93 9.97 -8.79
C ARG A 12 -11.00 10.23 -7.75
N ASP A 13 -10.64 10.97 -6.72
CA ASP A 13 -11.56 11.59 -5.78
C ASP A 13 -12.13 12.90 -6.37
N SER A 14 -13.35 13.25 -5.97
CA SER A 14 -14.02 14.50 -6.33
C SER A 14 -13.51 15.71 -5.54
N HIS A 15 -12.82 15.48 -4.43
CA HIS A 15 -12.29 16.55 -3.57
C HIS A 15 -10.94 17.05 -4.10
N LYS A 16 -10.80 18.39 -4.12
CA LYS A 16 -9.52 19.02 -4.46
C LYS A 16 -8.77 19.36 -3.18
N THR A 17 -7.58 18.80 -3.02
CA THR A 17 -6.65 19.23 -1.98
C THR A 17 -6.02 20.57 -2.34
N TYR A 18 -5.80 21.40 -1.32
CA TYR A 18 -5.20 22.74 -1.47
C TYR A 18 -3.72 22.76 -1.12
N LYS A 19 -3.27 21.78 -0.32
CA LYS A 19 -1.87 21.67 0.10
C LYS A 19 -1.14 20.65 -0.75
N PHE A 20 0.13 20.92 -1.03
CA PHE A 20 0.99 19.95 -1.70
C PHE A 20 1.19 18.72 -0.79
N PRO A 21 0.86 17.50 -1.24
CA PRO A 21 0.93 16.30 -0.43
C PRO A 21 2.37 15.75 -0.41
N LEU A 22 3.23 16.38 0.38
CA LEU A 22 4.68 16.14 0.40
C LEU A 22 5.03 14.68 0.71
N ILE A 23 4.43 14.11 1.77
CA ILE A 23 4.73 12.74 2.21
C ILE A 23 4.12 11.71 1.27
N THR A 24 2.90 11.95 0.77
CA THR A 24 2.31 11.09 -0.27
C THR A 24 3.23 10.99 -1.48
N VAL A 25 3.72 12.13 -2.00
CA VAL A 25 4.66 12.15 -3.13
C VAL A 25 5.97 11.48 -2.76
N ALA A 26 6.53 11.75 -1.58
CA ALA A 26 7.76 11.13 -1.12
C ALA A 26 7.64 9.60 -1.02
N LEU A 27 6.51 9.09 -0.52
CA LEU A 27 6.24 7.64 -0.44
C LEU A 27 6.08 7.03 -1.83
N LEU A 28 5.39 7.70 -2.77
CA LEU A 28 5.29 7.24 -4.16
C LEU A 28 6.68 7.11 -4.78
N VAL A 29 7.50 8.14 -4.65
CA VAL A 29 8.89 8.15 -5.19
C VAL A 29 9.73 7.06 -4.52
N ALA A 30 9.69 6.94 -3.19
CA ALA A 30 10.46 5.94 -2.46
C ALA A 30 10.11 4.51 -2.89
N ASN A 31 8.81 4.19 -3.02
CA ASN A 31 8.38 2.87 -3.49
C ASN A 31 8.86 2.57 -4.91
N VAL A 32 8.77 3.55 -5.83
CA VAL A 32 9.26 3.38 -7.21
C VAL A 32 10.76 3.17 -7.24
N LEU A 33 11.54 3.98 -6.50
CA LEU A 33 13.01 3.86 -6.46
C LEU A 33 13.45 2.53 -5.86
N LEU A 34 12.81 2.07 -4.78
CA LEU A 34 13.12 0.80 -4.15
C LEU A 34 12.70 -0.39 -5.04
N PHE A 35 11.60 -0.29 -5.76
CA PHE A 35 11.23 -1.30 -6.76
C PHE A 35 12.24 -1.37 -7.92
N LEU A 36 12.74 -0.23 -8.39
CA LEU A 36 13.82 -0.22 -9.39
C LEU A 36 15.11 -0.84 -8.83
N ALA A 37 15.45 -0.57 -7.57
CA ALA A 37 16.59 -1.20 -6.91
C ALA A 37 16.42 -2.72 -6.78
N GLU A 38 15.20 -3.18 -6.45
CA GLU A 38 14.84 -4.61 -6.41
C GLU A 38 15.03 -5.28 -7.79
N LEU A 39 14.54 -4.64 -8.87
CA LEU A 39 14.65 -5.15 -10.23
C LEU A 39 16.09 -5.19 -10.75
N THR A 40 16.95 -4.29 -10.28
CA THR A 40 18.35 -4.17 -10.72
C THR A 40 19.34 -4.79 -9.75
N ALA A 41 18.87 -5.42 -8.67
CA ALA A 41 19.72 -6.12 -7.71
C ALA A 41 20.50 -7.24 -8.40
N PHE A 42 21.76 -7.43 -8.03
CA PHE A 42 22.59 -8.53 -8.55
C PHE A 42 21.99 -9.90 -8.24
N ASP A 43 21.37 -10.02 -7.06
CA ASP A 43 20.61 -11.20 -6.63
C ASP A 43 19.25 -10.73 -6.07
N PRO A 44 18.19 -10.71 -6.90
CA PRO A 44 16.86 -10.28 -6.47
C PRO A 44 16.26 -11.16 -5.38
N GLU A 45 16.55 -12.47 -5.39
CA GLU A 45 16.04 -13.41 -4.38
C GLU A 45 16.66 -13.13 -3.02
N ALA A 46 17.98 -12.92 -2.95
CA ALA A 46 18.66 -12.53 -1.72
C ALA A 46 18.20 -11.14 -1.23
N PHE A 47 17.93 -10.21 -2.15
CA PHE A 47 17.38 -8.89 -1.82
C PHE A 47 16.01 -9.03 -1.15
N ILE A 48 15.10 -9.77 -1.76
CA ILE A 48 13.77 -10.04 -1.18
C ILE A 48 13.90 -10.77 0.16
N ALA A 49 14.71 -11.83 0.23
CA ALA A 49 14.90 -12.61 1.44
C ALA A 49 15.43 -11.78 2.64
N ARG A 50 16.14 -10.69 2.36
CA ARG A 50 16.70 -9.77 3.36
C ARG A 50 15.69 -8.73 3.86
N TYR A 51 14.85 -8.20 2.99
CA TYR A 51 14.02 -7.02 3.29
C TYR A 51 12.52 -7.34 3.38
N ALA A 52 12.06 -8.47 2.83
CA ALA A 52 10.68 -8.92 2.98
C ALA A 52 10.43 -9.53 4.36
N LEU A 53 9.19 -9.43 4.84
CA LEU A 53 8.76 -10.08 6.07
C LEU A 53 8.49 -11.56 5.80
N ILE A 54 9.33 -12.43 6.37
CA ILE A 54 9.15 -13.88 6.35
C ILE A 54 8.78 -14.32 7.76
N PRO A 55 7.51 -14.70 8.01
CA PRO A 55 7.02 -15.01 9.35
C PRO A 55 7.88 -16.03 10.10
N ALA A 56 8.29 -17.11 9.45
CA ALA A 56 9.14 -18.16 10.06
C ALA A 56 10.51 -17.66 10.53
N LYS A 57 10.97 -16.50 10.07
CA LYS A 57 12.27 -15.89 10.43
C LYS A 57 12.16 -14.83 11.52
N VAL A 58 10.94 -14.53 12.02
CA VAL A 58 10.73 -13.53 13.05
C VAL A 58 11.19 -14.08 14.41
N ASP A 59 12.14 -13.40 15.02
CA ASP A 59 12.61 -13.66 16.39
C ASP A 59 12.56 -12.35 17.18
N PHE A 60 11.67 -12.27 18.16
CA PHE A 60 11.50 -11.08 19.00
C PHE A 60 12.70 -10.82 19.92
N GLY A 61 13.60 -11.79 20.10
CA GLY A 61 14.89 -11.61 20.78
C GLY A 61 15.96 -10.94 19.93
N ASN A 62 15.75 -10.89 18.60
CA ASN A 62 16.69 -10.31 17.65
C ASN A 62 16.02 -9.18 16.84
N TYR A 63 16.31 -7.91 17.21
CA TYR A 63 15.69 -6.74 16.55
C TYR A 63 15.94 -6.66 15.05
N LEU A 64 17.00 -7.27 14.52
CA LEU A 64 17.29 -7.27 13.08
C LEU A 64 16.21 -8.04 12.29
N THR A 65 15.60 -9.06 12.88
CA THR A 65 14.50 -9.83 12.26
C THR A 65 13.18 -9.06 12.31
N LEU A 66 13.10 -7.96 13.05
CA LEU A 66 11.91 -7.10 13.15
C LEU A 66 11.93 -5.97 12.12
N THR A 67 13.08 -5.63 11.56
CA THR A 67 13.20 -4.57 10.55
C THR A 67 12.30 -4.82 9.32
N PRO A 68 12.06 -6.08 8.88
CA PRO A 68 11.16 -6.38 7.78
C PRO A 68 9.70 -5.97 7.99
N PHE A 69 9.24 -5.74 9.22
CA PHE A 69 7.91 -5.16 9.44
C PHE A 69 7.77 -3.75 8.83
N ILE A 70 8.90 -3.04 8.66
CA ILE A 70 8.94 -1.73 8.00
C ILE A 70 9.40 -1.87 6.54
N THR A 71 10.51 -2.58 6.28
CA THR A 71 11.14 -2.59 4.96
C THR A 71 10.30 -3.31 3.92
N SER A 72 9.57 -4.36 4.30
CA SER A 72 8.68 -5.10 3.41
C SER A 72 7.57 -4.25 2.80
N GLN A 73 7.18 -3.14 3.45
CA GLN A 73 6.15 -2.22 2.96
C GLN A 73 6.57 -1.51 1.66
N PHE A 74 7.86 -1.50 1.33
CA PHE A 74 8.41 -0.80 0.17
C PHE A 74 8.84 -1.74 -0.96
N LEU A 75 8.76 -3.06 -0.76
CA LEU A 75 9.05 -4.06 -1.78
C LEU A 75 7.79 -4.44 -2.56
N HIS A 76 7.95 -4.90 -3.81
CA HIS A 76 6.81 -5.27 -4.64
C HIS A 76 7.11 -6.47 -5.55
N ALA A 77 6.24 -7.48 -5.52
CA ALA A 77 6.39 -8.72 -6.30
C ALA A 77 6.29 -8.54 -7.83
N GLY A 78 6.07 -7.31 -8.33
CA GLY A 78 6.01 -7.03 -9.76
C GLY A 78 5.21 -5.78 -10.10
N PHE A 79 5.19 -5.44 -11.40
CA PHE A 79 4.62 -4.18 -11.91
C PHE A 79 3.14 -3.97 -11.54
N ILE A 80 2.29 -4.98 -11.67
CA ILE A 80 0.86 -4.84 -11.35
C ILE A 80 0.67 -4.54 -9.87
N HIS A 81 1.49 -5.16 -9.01
CA HIS A 81 1.44 -4.96 -7.56
C HIS A 81 1.81 -3.53 -7.16
N ILE A 82 2.94 -3.02 -7.66
CA ILE A 82 3.34 -1.64 -7.36
C ILE A 82 2.38 -0.63 -7.98
N ILE A 83 1.94 -0.81 -9.22
CA ILE A 83 0.98 0.09 -9.87
C ILE A 83 -0.31 0.17 -9.05
N GLY A 84 -0.85 -0.96 -8.59
CA GLY A 84 -2.05 -0.99 -7.77
C GLY A 84 -1.87 -0.21 -6.46
N ASN A 85 -0.79 -0.47 -5.71
CA ASN A 85 -0.52 0.22 -4.45
C ASN A 85 -0.33 1.74 -4.65
N MET A 86 0.47 2.13 -5.63
CA MET A 86 0.75 3.55 -5.91
C MET A 86 -0.49 4.28 -6.44
N TRP A 87 -1.32 3.60 -7.19
CA TRP A 87 -2.58 4.15 -7.67
C TRP A 87 -3.53 4.52 -6.52
N PHE A 88 -3.75 3.59 -5.59
CA PHE A 88 -4.59 3.84 -4.42
C PHE A 88 -3.98 4.89 -3.48
N LEU A 89 -2.67 4.80 -3.23
CA LEU A 89 -1.98 5.81 -2.43
C LEU A 89 -2.10 7.22 -3.02
N ARG A 90 -2.02 7.34 -4.35
CA ARG A 90 -2.18 8.63 -5.04
C ARG A 90 -3.60 9.18 -4.93
N ILE A 91 -4.64 8.33 -5.02
CA ILE A 91 -6.05 8.79 -5.01
C ILE A 91 -6.49 9.23 -3.61
N PHE A 92 -6.03 8.53 -2.57
CA PHE A 92 -6.54 8.71 -1.21
C PHE A 92 -5.54 9.38 -0.27
N GLY A 93 -4.25 9.31 -0.58
CA GLY A 93 -3.18 9.76 0.30
C GLY A 93 -3.16 11.27 0.50
N ASP A 94 -3.34 12.06 -0.55
CA ASP A 94 -3.32 13.52 -0.48
C ASP A 94 -4.41 14.09 0.43
N ASN A 95 -5.62 13.56 0.37
CA ASN A 95 -6.74 13.96 1.22
C ASN A 95 -6.48 13.63 2.70
N VAL A 96 -5.98 12.41 2.96
CA VAL A 96 -5.65 11.99 4.32
C VAL A 96 -4.47 12.78 4.86
N GLU A 97 -3.45 13.06 4.04
CA GLU A 97 -2.31 13.90 4.43
C GLU A 97 -2.75 15.34 4.72
N GLU A 98 -3.61 15.94 3.88
CA GLU A 98 -4.14 17.29 4.13
C GLU A 98 -4.93 17.36 5.45
N ARG A 99 -5.71 16.32 5.76
CA ARG A 99 -6.54 16.24 6.95
C ARG A 99 -5.75 16.09 8.24
N PHE A 100 -4.73 15.22 8.24
CA PHE A 100 -3.97 14.89 9.46
C PHE A 100 -2.66 15.64 9.58
N GLY A 101 -2.15 16.21 8.49
CA GLY A 101 -0.80 16.74 8.37
C GLY A 101 0.24 15.65 8.10
N SER A 102 1.33 16.03 7.46
CA SER A 102 2.33 15.13 6.89
C SER A 102 2.94 14.14 7.89
N ILE A 103 3.26 14.60 9.12
CA ILE A 103 3.89 13.74 10.13
C ILE A 103 2.93 12.64 10.61
N ARG A 104 1.68 13.00 10.93
CA ARG A 104 0.68 12.01 11.37
C ARG A 104 0.30 11.06 10.25
N PHE A 105 0.23 11.56 9.02
CA PHE A 105 -0.01 10.74 7.84
C PHE A 105 1.07 9.67 7.66
N LEU A 106 2.36 10.05 7.75
CA LEU A 106 3.47 9.10 7.69
C LEU A 106 3.38 8.05 8.80
N PHE A 107 3.05 8.48 10.03
CA PHE A 107 2.88 7.56 11.14
C PHE A 107 1.74 6.57 10.90
N ILE A 108 0.57 7.05 10.42
CA ILE A 108 -0.58 6.19 10.08
C ILE A 108 -0.18 5.17 9.00
N TYR A 109 0.51 5.62 7.94
CA TYR A 109 0.97 4.76 6.86
C TYR A 109 1.87 3.63 7.40
N LEU A 110 2.96 3.98 8.07
CA LEU A 110 3.93 3.00 8.57
C LEU A 110 3.30 2.06 9.61
N LEU A 111 2.53 2.60 10.56
CA LEU A 111 1.87 1.79 11.59
C LEU A 111 0.87 0.81 10.99
N SER A 112 0.07 1.23 10.03
CA SER A 112 -0.88 0.35 9.34
C SER A 112 -0.18 -0.80 8.61
N GLY A 113 0.96 -0.52 7.97
CA GLY A 113 1.78 -1.55 7.36
C GLY A 113 2.35 -2.54 8.38
N VAL A 114 2.86 -2.04 9.52
CA VAL A 114 3.33 -2.89 10.63
C VAL A 114 2.21 -3.76 11.17
N ILE A 115 1.01 -3.19 11.40
CA ILE A 115 -0.15 -3.96 11.87
C ILE A 115 -0.52 -5.04 10.85
N GLY A 116 -0.54 -4.72 9.55
CA GLY A 116 -0.77 -5.70 8.48
C GLY A 116 0.23 -6.85 8.51
N GLY A 117 1.52 -6.53 8.64
CA GLY A 117 2.59 -7.52 8.79
C GLY A 117 2.44 -8.38 10.04
N PHE A 118 2.06 -7.76 11.16
CA PHE A 118 1.85 -8.46 12.43
C PHE A 118 0.64 -9.41 12.37
N LEU A 119 -0.44 -9.00 11.74
CA LEU A 119 -1.59 -9.89 11.50
C LEU A 119 -1.18 -11.09 10.64
N GLN A 120 -0.42 -10.87 9.58
CA GLN A 120 0.09 -11.99 8.76
C GLN A 120 0.95 -12.95 9.59
N TYR A 121 1.83 -12.41 10.44
CA TYR A 121 2.63 -13.23 11.36
C TYR A 121 1.74 -14.05 12.30
N ILE A 122 0.70 -13.45 12.90
CA ILE A 122 -0.20 -14.19 13.82
C ILE A 122 -0.95 -15.32 13.10
N PHE A 123 -1.44 -15.06 11.89
CA PHE A 123 -2.24 -16.07 11.16
C PHE A 123 -1.39 -17.14 10.48
N SER A 124 -0.10 -16.89 10.26
CA SER A 124 0.79 -17.81 9.54
C SER A 124 2.23 -17.74 10.08
N PRO A 125 2.48 -18.01 11.39
CA PRO A 125 3.77 -17.74 12.03
C PRO A 125 4.92 -18.60 11.47
N ASN A 126 4.61 -19.76 10.91
CA ASN A 126 5.60 -20.70 10.37
C ASN A 126 5.71 -20.61 8.83
N SER A 127 5.18 -19.57 8.20
CA SER A 127 5.23 -19.41 6.75
C SER A 127 6.62 -18.96 6.31
N ASP A 128 7.20 -19.68 5.34
CA ASP A 128 8.42 -19.29 4.63
C ASP A 128 8.14 -18.37 3.44
N ILE A 129 6.87 -18.07 3.16
CA ILE A 129 6.49 -17.23 2.03
C ILE A 129 6.78 -15.76 2.38
N PRO A 130 7.60 -15.05 1.58
CA PRO A 130 7.88 -13.64 1.80
C PRO A 130 6.61 -12.79 1.65
N MET A 131 6.31 -12.00 2.65
CA MET A 131 5.30 -10.96 2.60
C MET A 131 5.97 -9.63 2.24
N LEU A 132 5.45 -8.96 1.24
CA LEU A 132 5.97 -7.68 0.74
C LEU A 132 4.85 -6.86 0.07
N GLY A 133 5.01 -5.54 0.08
CA GLY A 133 4.08 -4.60 -0.53
C GLY A 133 3.52 -3.56 0.43
N ALA A 134 3.21 -2.39 -0.12
CA ALA A 134 2.60 -1.28 0.62
C ALA A 134 1.13 -1.52 0.98
N SER A 135 0.54 -2.66 0.62
CA SER A 135 -0.91 -2.89 0.67
C SER A 135 -1.52 -2.72 2.08
N GLY A 136 -0.82 -3.17 3.13
CA GLY A 136 -1.26 -2.97 4.52
C GLY A 136 -1.31 -1.48 4.91
N ALA A 137 -0.27 -0.72 4.55
CA ALA A 137 -0.20 0.71 4.77
C ALA A 137 -1.27 1.46 3.95
N VAL A 138 -1.42 1.13 2.67
CA VAL A 138 -2.44 1.72 1.78
C VAL A 138 -3.85 1.39 2.26
N ALA A 139 -4.10 0.17 2.76
CA ALA A 139 -5.39 -0.19 3.36
C ALA A 139 -5.71 0.66 4.59
N GLY A 140 -4.72 0.98 5.42
CA GLY A 140 -4.90 1.90 6.55
C GLY A 140 -5.24 3.33 6.11
N ILE A 141 -4.58 3.85 5.07
CA ILE A 141 -4.92 5.15 4.47
C ILE A 141 -6.32 5.13 3.89
N LEU A 142 -6.71 4.08 3.17
CA LEU A 142 -8.07 3.93 2.64
C LEU A 142 -9.10 3.85 3.77
N GLY A 143 -8.82 3.13 4.85
CA GLY A 143 -9.67 3.08 6.03
C GLY A 143 -9.86 4.45 6.69
N ALA A 144 -8.78 5.22 6.85
CA ALA A 144 -8.84 6.60 7.33
C ALA A 144 -9.67 7.48 6.39
N TYR A 145 -9.47 7.36 5.07
CA TYR A 145 -10.26 8.09 4.08
C TYR A 145 -11.76 7.80 4.22
N LEU A 146 -12.16 6.54 4.29
CA LEU A 146 -13.57 6.15 4.41
C LEU A 146 -14.24 6.69 5.68
N VAL A 147 -13.49 6.75 6.79
CA VAL A 147 -14.00 7.27 8.07
C VAL A 147 -14.16 8.80 8.05
N PHE A 148 -13.19 9.51 7.47
CA PHE A 148 -13.17 10.98 7.55
C PHE A 148 -13.83 11.67 6.37
N PHE A 149 -14.03 10.96 5.25
CA PHE A 149 -14.62 11.49 4.03
C PHE A 149 -15.79 10.64 3.50
N PRO A 150 -16.77 10.26 4.35
CA PRO A 150 -17.82 9.31 3.96
C PRO A 150 -18.77 9.85 2.87
N ALA A 151 -18.80 11.16 2.67
CA ALA A 151 -19.66 11.82 1.67
C ALA A 151 -18.92 12.16 0.36
N HIS A 152 -17.61 11.91 0.28
CA HIS A 152 -16.86 12.17 -0.94
C HIS A 152 -17.21 11.16 -2.04
N LYS A 153 -17.33 11.67 -3.25
CA LYS A 153 -17.60 10.83 -4.42
C LYS A 153 -16.28 10.41 -5.07
N ILE A 154 -16.18 9.16 -5.40
CA ILE A 154 -15.04 8.59 -6.14
C ILE A 154 -15.51 8.35 -7.56
N GLU A 155 -14.92 9.05 -8.52
CA GLU A 155 -15.14 8.74 -9.93
C GLU A 155 -14.56 7.37 -10.24
N THR A 156 -15.39 6.48 -10.75
CA THR A 156 -14.99 5.10 -11.03
C THR A 156 -15.21 4.75 -12.49
N LEU A 157 -14.29 3.97 -13.04
CA LEU A 157 -14.44 3.35 -14.34
C LEU A 157 -15.20 2.04 -14.19
N VAL A 158 -16.35 1.94 -14.84
CA VAL A 158 -17.15 0.71 -14.87
C VAL A 158 -17.08 0.10 -16.26
N PRO A 159 -16.52 -1.11 -16.41
CA PRO A 159 -16.53 -1.80 -17.67
C PRO A 159 -17.95 -2.27 -18.02
N LEU A 160 -18.45 -1.89 -19.17
CA LEU A 160 -19.74 -2.27 -19.75
C LEU A 160 -19.49 -3.14 -20.98
N GLY A 161 -18.98 -4.34 -20.80
CA GLY A 161 -18.52 -5.18 -21.92
C GLY A 161 -17.27 -4.59 -22.57
N ILE A 162 -17.36 -4.23 -23.87
CA ILE A 162 -16.28 -3.54 -24.61
C ILE A 162 -16.27 -2.02 -24.40
N PHE A 163 -17.24 -1.47 -23.67
CA PHE A 163 -17.36 -0.04 -23.37
C PHE A 163 -17.04 0.23 -21.91
N PHE A 164 -16.57 1.46 -21.64
CA PHE A 164 -16.32 1.95 -20.28
C PHE A 164 -17.21 3.16 -20.02
N SER A 165 -17.82 3.20 -18.83
CA SER A 165 -18.58 4.36 -18.36
C SER A 165 -17.93 4.93 -17.11
N ARG A 166 -17.94 6.26 -17.00
CA ARG A 166 -17.45 7.01 -15.85
C ARG A 166 -18.66 7.40 -15.00
N ILE A 167 -18.66 7.03 -13.74
CA ILE A 167 -19.70 7.33 -12.74
C ILE A 167 -19.07 7.99 -11.53
#